data_cb94028e19423ed53afd9591e7ab9db9
#
_entry.id   cb94028e19423ed53afd9591e7ab9db9
#
_cell.length_a   1.000
_cell.length_b   1.000
_cell.length_c   1.000
_cell.angle_alpha   90.00
_cell.angle_beta   90.00
_cell.angle_gamma   90.00
#
_symmetry.space_group_name_H-M   'P 1'
#
loop_
_entity.id
_entity.type
_entity.pdbx_description
1 polymer ?
#
loop_
_entity_poly.entity_id
_entity_poly.type
_entity_poly.pdbx_seq_one_letter_code
_entity_poly.pdbx_strand_id
1 'polypeptide(L)'
;IENIYTRPLEENILIWNYIIFADNESYKGGVYHGVIELTKDYPMKPPSIKMYTPSGRFETNVRICLSMSDYHPETWNPSWGIKTILLGLYSFMIDDEFSEGTIGSIKATHIERVKFSENSMIFNEKNDVFNELYSEYSDNIAEITKPEQINPSCRYCFEESGILISPCN
;
A
#
# COMPACT_ATOMS: atom_id res chain seq x y z
N ILE A 1 -1.59 -13.96 4.92
CA ILE A 1 -2.36 -12.85 4.36
C ILE A 1 -2.12 -12.92 2.89
N GLU A 2 -3.19 -13.13 2.15
CA GLU A 2 -3.11 -13.47 0.74
C GLU A 2 -2.69 -12.29 -0.16
N ASN A 3 -2.66 -11.05 0.40
CA ASN A 3 -2.55 -9.83 -0.39
C ASN A 3 -1.24 -9.02 -0.16
N ILE A 4 -0.25 -9.57 0.55
CA ILE A 4 1.04 -8.90 0.81
C ILE A 4 2.18 -9.83 0.43
N TYR A 5 3.03 -9.38 -0.49
CA TYR A 5 4.19 -10.12 -0.97
C TYR A 5 5.45 -9.31 -0.73
N THR A 6 6.56 -9.98 -0.45
CA THR A 6 7.83 -9.32 -0.19
C THR A 6 9.00 -10.16 -0.68
N ARG A 7 10.02 -9.49 -1.24
CA ARG A 7 11.24 -10.11 -1.79
C ARG A 7 12.45 -9.25 -1.44
N PRO A 8 13.54 -9.88 -0.96
CA PRO A 8 14.81 -9.18 -0.82
C PRO A 8 15.42 -8.90 -2.20
N LEU A 9 16.26 -7.89 -2.30
CA LEU A 9 17.15 -7.76 -3.43
C LEU A 9 18.24 -8.83 -3.35
N GLU A 10 18.52 -9.53 -4.46
CA GLU A 10 19.58 -10.54 -4.52
C GLU A 10 20.95 -9.96 -4.16
N GLU A 11 21.23 -8.74 -4.58
CA GLU A 11 22.48 -8.05 -4.33
C GLU A 11 22.62 -7.53 -2.88
N ASN A 12 21.50 -7.33 -2.18
CA ASN A 12 21.50 -6.78 -0.84
C ASN A 12 20.31 -7.27 0.00
N ILE A 13 20.54 -8.32 0.78
CA ILE A 13 19.53 -8.93 1.68
C ILE A 13 18.97 -7.97 2.75
N LEU A 14 19.56 -6.79 2.94
CA LEU A 14 19.03 -5.77 3.85
C LEU A 14 17.94 -4.90 3.21
N ILE A 15 17.71 -5.03 1.90
CA ILE A 15 16.70 -4.29 1.16
C ILE A 15 15.57 -5.25 0.77
N TRP A 16 14.40 -5.03 1.35
CA TRP A 16 13.22 -5.87 1.09
C TRP A 16 12.15 -5.05 0.39
N ASN A 17 11.92 -5.33 -0.87
CA ASN A 17 10.79 -4.75 -1.60
C ASN A 17 9.50 -5.47 -1.21
N TYR A 18 8.39 -4.75 -1.20
CA TYR A 18 7.07 -5.30 -0.93
C TYR A 18 6.03 -4.78 -1.92
N ILE A 19 4.99 -5.56 -2.12
CA ILE A 19 3.74 -5.12 -2.77
C ILE A 19 2.56 -5.47 -1.88
N ILE A 20 1.59 -4.55 -1.82
CA ILE A 20 0.33 -4.69 -1.12
C ILE A 20 -0.80 -4.56 -2.14
N PHE A 21 -1.62 -5.58 -2.28
CA PHE A 21 -2.90 -5.52 -2.99
C PHE A 21 -3.96 -5.08 -2.00
N ALA A 22 -4.44 -3.86 -2.14
CA ALA A 22 -5.39 -3.32 -1.19
C ALA A 22 -6.82 -3.72 -1.53
N ASP A 23 -7.58 -4.11 -0.50
CA ASP A 23 -8.98 -4.54 -0.58
C ASP A 23 -9.94 -3.59 0.16
N ASN A 24 -9.41 -2.60 0.88
CA ASN A 24 -10.19 -1.56 1.56
C ASN A 24 -10.79 -0.57 0.54
N GLU A 25 -12.00 -0.08 0.79
CA GLU A 25 -12.79 0.77 -0.13
C GLU A 25 -12.02 1.92 -0.76
N SER A 26 -11.23 2.67 0.02
CA SER A 26 -10.46 3.83 -0.48
C SER A 26 -9.26 3.44 -1.35
N TYR A 27 -8.81 2.20 -1.27
CA TYR A 27 -7.59 1.71 -1.90
C TYR A 27 -7.82 0.49 -2.78
N LYS A 28 -9.07 0.03 -2.88
CA LYS A 28 -9.46 -1.21 -3.55
C LYS A 28 -8.95 -1.27 -4.99
N GLY A 29 -8.34 -2.40 -5.33
CA GLY A 29 -7.74 -2.65 -6.64
C GLY A 29 -6.40 -1.99 -6.87
N GLY A 30 -5.89 -1.19 -5.91
CA GLY A 30 -4.55 -0.62 -5.96
C GLY A 30 -3.48 -1.63 -5.60
N VAL A 31 -2.32 -1.48 -6.24
CA VAL A 31 -1.09 -2.24 -5.98
C VAL A 31 -0.03 -1.29 -5.50
N TYR A 32 0.35 -1.39 -4.24
CA TYR A 32 1.26 -0.44 -3.59
C TYR A 32 2.62 -1.07 -3.36
N HIS A 33 3.61 -0.60 -4.09
CA HIS A 33 5.00 -1.00 -4.01
C HIS A 33 5.78 -0.09 -3.06
N GLY A 34 6.69 -0.68 -2.30
CA GLY A 34 7.58 0.05 -1.42
C GLY A 34 8.75 -0.80 -0.96
N VAL A 35 9.49 -0.28 0.01
CA VAL A 35 10.71 -0.90 0.51
C VAL A 35 10.79 -0.84 2.03
N ILE A 36 11.32 -1.92 2.61
CA ILE A 36 11.82 -1.99 3.99
C ILE A 36 13.33 -2.07 3.90
N GLU A 37 14.02 -1.09 4.50
CA GLU A 37 15.48 -1.06 4.58
C GLU A 37 15.92 -1.49 5.98
N LEU A 38 16.45 -2.70 6.09
CA LEU A 38 16.96 -3.25 7.32
C LEU A 38 18.31 -2.62 7.66
N THR A 39 18.58 -2.37 8.95
CA THR A 39 19.89 -1.99 9.40
C THR A 39 20.79 -3.22 9.53
N LYS A 40 22.13 -3.03 9.58
CA LYS A 40 23.07 -4.12 9.85
C LYS A 40 22.84 -4.76 11.23
N ASP A 41 22.20 -4.04 12.13
CA ASP A 41 21.90 -4.49 13.50
C ASP A 41 20.49 -5.10 13.60
N TYR A 42 19.78 -5.30 12.48
CA TYR A 42 18.48 -5.98 12.49
C TYR A 42 18.65 -7.44 12.97
N PRO A 43 17.80 -7.98 13.84
CA PRO A 43 16.53 -7.39 14.34
C PRO A 43 16.68 -6.54 15.61
N MET A 44 17.88 -6.25 16.11
CA MET A 44 18.07 -5.47 17.34
C MET A 44 17.67 -4.00 17.17
N LYS A 45 17.75 -3.47 15.93
CA LYS A 45 17.28 -2.12 15.58
C LYS A 45 16.15 -2.18 14.54
N PRO A 46 15.19 -1.25 14.63
CA PRO A 46 14.09 -1.17 13.67
C PRO A 46 14.56 -0.80 12.27
N PRO A 47 13.80 -1.21 11.23
CA PRO A 47 14.05 -0.81 9.84
C PRO A 47 13.42 0.55 9.52
N SER A 48 13.84 1.15 8.41
CA SER A 48 13.07 2.20 7.75
C SER A 48 12.09 1.63 6.72
N ILE A 49 10.97 2.34 6.51
CA ILE A 49 9.90 1.91 5.63
C ILE A 49 9.54 3.08 4.71
N LYS A 50 9.41 2.81 3.41
CA LYS A 50 8.98 3.79 2.41
C LYS A 50 7.98 3.16 1.45
N MET A 51 7.07 3.98 0.92
CA MET A 51 6.19 3.61 -0.17
C MET A 51 6.56 4.39 -1.43
N TYR A 52 6.67 3.71 -2.56
CA TYR A 52 6.98 4.34 -3.84
C TYR A 52 5.70 4.72 -4.60
N THR A 53 4.71 3.83 -4.57
CA THR A 53 3.44 4.04 -5.27
C THR A 53 2.62 5.14 -4.59
N PRO A 54 2.18 6.17 -5.32
CA PRO A 54 1.27 7.17 -4.79
C PRO A 54 -0.02 6.52 -4.28
N SER A 55 -0.38 6.80 -3.04
CA SER A 55 -1.56 6.21 -2.37
C SER A 55 -2.56 7.25 -1.88
N GLY A 56 -2.14 8.52 -1.79
CA GLY A 56 -2.92 9.53 -1.09
C GLY A 56 -2.93 9.36 0.44
N ARG A 57 -2.07 8.47 0.97
CA ARG A 57 -1.90 8.22 2.41
C ARG A 57 -0.49 8.51 2.88
N PHE A 58 0.50 8.16 2.06
CA PHE A 58 1.90 8.35 2.34
C PHE A 58 2.56 9.19 1.25
N GLU A 59 3.51 10.02 1.65
CA GLU A 59 4.37 10.74 0.73
C GLU A 59 5.34 9.76 0.06
N THR A 60 5.42 9.83 -1.26
CA THR A 60 6.22 8.87 -2.05
C THR A 60 7.70 8.99 -1.77
N ASN A 61 8.36 7.87 -1.57
CA ASN A 61 9.80 7.76 -1.29
C ASN A 61 10.27 8.48 0.00
N VAL A 62 9.35 8.84 0.88
CA VAL A 62 9.65 9.41 2.19
C VAL A 62 9.51 8.33 3.26
N ARG A 63 10.38 8.37 4.29
CA ARG A 63 10.27 7.43 5.42
C ARG A 63 8.98 7.67 6.19
N ILE A 64 8.28 6.58 6.46
CA ILE A 64 7.01 6.58 7.17
C ILE A 64 7.29 6.41 8.68
N CYS A 65 6.81 7.36 9.47
CA CYS A 65 6.86 7.28 10.92
C CYS A 65 5.77 6.31 11.41
N LEU A 66 6.17 5.11 11.74
CA LEU A 66 5.32 4.04 12.27
C LEU A 66 5.94 3.53 13.56
N SER A 67 5.16 3.06 14.52
CA SER A 67 5.65 2.47 15.80
C SER A 67 6.64 1.31 15.60
N MET A 68 6.65 0.70 14.41
CA MET A 68 7.56 -0.38 14.00
C MET A 68 8.73 0.09 13.13
N SER A 69 8.93 1.41 12.97
CA SER A 69 9.98 1.99 12.13
C SER A 69 11.10 2.61 12.96
N ASP A 70 12.16 3.01 12.29
CA ASP A 70 13.35 3.64 12.84
C ASP A 70 13.08 5.00 13.53
N TYR A 71 11.88 5.56 13.39
CA TYR A 71 11.46 6.74 14.14
C TYR A 71 11.14 6.45 15.60
N HIS A 72 10.81 5.20 15.95
CA HIS A 72 10.37 4.79 17.28
C HIS A 72 11.18 3.60 17.82
N PRO A 73 12.52 3.74 17.99
CA PRO A 73 13.35 2.66 18.52
C PRO A 73 12.94 2.23 19.95
N GLU A 74 12.28 3.11 20.69
CA GLU A 74 11.79 2.85 22.06
C GLU A 74 10.60 1.88 22.11
N THR A 75 9.82 1.77 21.02
CA THR A 75 8.67 0.85 20.92
C THR A 75 8.99 -0.40 20.14
N TRP A 76 10.18 -0.46 19.51
CA TRP A 76 10.59 -1.58 18.67
C TRP A 76 10.69 -2.89 19.45
N ASN A 77 10.18 -3.96 18.88
CA ASN A 77 10.35 -5.31 19.41
C ASN A 77 11.13 -6.19 18.40
N PRO A 78 12.31 -6.72 18.79
CA PRO A 78 13.12 -7.56 17.90
C PRO A 78 12.46 -8.86 17.43
N SER A 79 11.36 -9.27 18.02
CA SER A 79 10.57 -10.42 17.56
C SER A 79 9.67 -10.12 16.36
N TRP A 80 9.52 -8.84 15.98
CA TRP A 80 8.73 -8.46 14.82
C TRP A 80 9.50 -8.75 13.52
N GLY A 81 8.96 -9.70 12.73
CA GLY A 81 9.47 -10.00 11.40
C GLY A 81 8.86 -9.10 10.32
N ILE A 82 9.41 -9.17 9.12
CA ILE A 82 8.97 -8.40 7.93
C ILE A 82 7.43 -8.46 7.74
N LYS A 83 6.85 -9.65 7.89
CA LYS A 83 5.40 -9.85 7.76
C LYS A 83 4.60 -9.02 8.79
N THR A 84 5.06 -8.99 10.04
CA THR A 84 4.41 -8.21 11.11
C THR A 84 4.49 -6.72 10.84
N ILE A 85 5.65 -6.24 10.34
CA ILE A 85 5.87 -4.85 9.96
C ILE A 85 4.92 -4.44 8.83
N LEU A 86 4.80 -5.26 7.80
CA LEU A 86 3.92 -4.98 6.65
C LEU A 86 2.44 -5.01 7.03
N LEU A 87 2.05 -5.87 7.97
CA LEU A 87 0.71 -5.86 8.56
C LEU A 87 0.41 -4.56 9.29
N GLY A 88 1.35 -4.11 10.12
CA GLY A 88 1.25 -2.83 10.81
C GLY A 88 1.17 -1.66 9.83
N LEU A 89 1.98 -1.68 8.77
CA LEU A 89 1.92 -0.66 7.71
C LEU A 89 0.55 -0.64 7.01
N TYR A 90 0.01 -1.82 6.65
CA TYR A 90 -1.30 -1.89 6.00
C TYR A 90 -2.43 -1.45 6.93
N SER A 91 -2.40 -1.87 8.19
CA SER A 91 -3.37 -1.39 9.19
C SER A 91 -3.32 0.13 9.34
N PHE A 92 -2.12 0.71 9.39
CA PHE A 92 -1.94 2.16 9.46
C PHE A 92 -2.37 2.87 8.17
N MET A 93 -2.21 2.21 7.01
CA MET A 93 -2.65 2.74 5.73
C MET A 93 -4.17 2.93 5.67
N ILE A 94 -4.93 1.96 6.16
CA ILE A 94 -6.40 1.95 6.09
C ILE A 94 -7.07 2.71 7.25
N ASP A 95 -6.32 3.10 8.27
CA ASP A 95 -6.81 3.84 9.42
C ASP A 95 -6.67 5.35 9.20
N ASP A 96 -7.79 6.04 9.03
CA ASP A 96 -7.84 7.47 8.75
C ASP A 96 -7.68 8.34 10.01
N GLU A 97 -7.92 7.79 11.22
CA GLU A 97 -7.89 8.56 12.47
C GLU A 97 -6.47 9.00 12.85
N PHE A 98 -5.44 8.22 12.49
CA PHE A 98 -4.04 8.45 12.87
C PHE A 98 -3.22 9.29 11.88
N SER A 99 -3.84 9.97 10.92
CA SER A 99 -3.10 10.60 9.82
C SER A 99 -2.55 12.01 10.10
N GLU A 100 -3.03 12.72 11.13
CA GLU A 100 -2.63 14.11 11.36
C GLU A 100 -1.27 14.23 12.04
N GLY A 101 -0.32 14.87 11.33
CA GLY A 101 0.99 15.23 11.89
C GLY A 101 2.03 14.11 11.89
N THR A 102 1.73 12.93 11.38
CA THR A 102 2.71 11.83 11.27
C THR A 102 3.64 12.06 10.09
N ILE A 103 4.97 12.00 10.33
CA ILE A 103 5.99 12.19 9.28
C ILE A 103 5.80 11.15 8.18
N GLY A 104 5.81 11.60 6.93
CA GLY A 104 5.58 10.76 5.76
C GLY A 104 4.11 10.45 5.48
N SER A 105 3.17 10.97 6.28
CA SER A 105 1.73 10.88 5.99
C SER A 105 1.23 12.12 5.27
N ILE A 106 0.28 11.91 4.34
CA ILE A 106 -0.43 12.99 3.63
C ILE A 106 -1.94 12.80 3.76
N LYS A 107 -2.69 13.87 3.56
CA LYS A 107 -4.15 13.82 3.46
C LYS A 107 -4.57 13.87 2.00
N ALA A 108 -5.45 12.95 1.62
CA ALA A 108 -6.15 12.98 0.35
C ALA A 108 -7.62 12.61 0.58
N THR A 109 -8.47 13.12 -0.27
CA THR A 109 -9.89 12.76 -0.28
C THR A 109 -10.07 11.32 -0.76
N HIS A 110 -11.21 10.70 -0.46
CA HIS A 110 -11.57 9.38 -0.98
C HIS A 110 -11.45 9.31 -2.51
N ILE A 111 -11.95 10.33 -3.22
CA ILE A 111 -11.88 10.40 -4.70
C ILE A 111 -10.43 10.41 -5.21
N GLU A 112 -9.54 11.13 -4.54
CA GLU A 112 -8.12 11.15 -4.92
C GLU A 112 -7.47 9.80 -4.67
N ARG A 113 -7.77 9.12 -3.55
CA ARG A 113 -7.26 7.77 -3.24
C ARG A 113 -7.71 6.75 -4.27
N VAL A 114 -8.99 6.79 -4.69
CA VAL A 114 -9.52 5.94 -5.77
C VAL A 114 -8.75 6.19 -7.07
N LYS A 115 -8.49 7.44 -7.45
CA LYS A 115 -7.69 7.76 -8.64
C LYS A 115 -6.24 7.23 -8.52
N PHE A 116 -5.64 7.30 -7.34
CA PHE A 116 -4.31 6.72 -7.11
C PHE A 116 -4.34 5.19 -7.23
N SER A 117 -5.37 4.52 -6.70
CA SER A 117 -5.49 3.07 -6.80
C SER A 117 -5.62 2.60 -8.26
N GLU A 118 -6.46 3.25 -9.05
CA GLU A 118 -6.66 2.96 -10.49
C GLU A 118 -5.37 3.13 -11.31
N ASN A 119 -4.50 4.08 -10.95
CA ASN A 119 -3.26 4.37 -11.66
C ASN A 119 -2.02 3.70 -11.05
N SER A 120 -2.17 2.97 -9.95
CA SER A 120 -1.06 2.41 -9.18
C SER A 120 -0.17 1.48 -10.00
N MET A 121 -0.77 0.62 -10.84
CA MET A 121 -0.03 -0.29 -11.73
C MET A 121 0.76 0.45 -12.79
N ILE A 122 0.13 1.41 -13.48
CA ILE A 122 0.78 2.23 -14.51
C ILE A 122 1.99 2.98 -13.93
N PHE A 123 1.90 3.35 -12.64
CA PHE A 123 3.03 3.94 -11.93
C PHE A 123 4.12 2.91 -11.64
N ASN A 124 3.75 1.72 -11.15
CA ASN A 124 4.69 0.68 -10.77
C ASN A 124 5.48 0.13 -11.98
N GLU A 125 4.85 -0.02 -13.13
CA GLU A 125 5.49 -0.47 -14.39
C GLU A 125 6.64 0.44 -14.87
N LYS A 126 6.74 1.66 -14.37
CA LYS A 126 7.86 2.57 -14.63
C LYS A 126 9.07 2.35 -13.69
N ASN A 127 8.93 1.45 -12.72
CA ASN A 127 9.97 1.15 -11.74
C ASN A 127 10.68 -0.15 -12.11
N ASP A 128 11.98 -0.05 -12.40
CA ASP A 128 12.78 -1.20 -12.86
C ASP A 128 12.83 -2.33 -11.81
N VAL A 129 12.94 -1.98 -10.52
CA VAL A 129 12.95 -2.96 -9.42
C VAL A 129 11.60 -3.68 -9.29
N PHE A 130 10.50 -2.95 -9.48
CA PHE A 130 9.18 -3.57 -9.51
C PHE A 130 9.07 -4.57 -10.65
N ASN A 131 9.49 -4.20 -11.84
CA ASN A 131 9.45 -5.06 -13.02
C ASN A 131 10.36 -6.30 -12.86
N GLU A 132 11.54 -6.14 -12.24
CA GLU A 132 12.46 -7.25 -11.97
C GLU A 132 11.87 -8.24 -10.97
N LEU A 133 11.31 -7.74 -9.85
CA LEU A 133 10.87 -8.59 -8.74
C LEU A 133 9.44 -9.11 -8.87
N TYR A 134 8.58 -8.42 -9.63
CA TYR A 134 7.12 -8.64 -9.59
C TYR A 134 6.46 -8.71 -10.97
N SER A 135 7.23 -8.94 -12.04
CA SER A 135 6.70 -9.00 -13.42
C SER A 135 5.57 -10.02 -13.59
N GLU A 136 5.61 -11.15 -12.87
CA GLU A 136 4.55 -12.17 -12.94
C GLU A 136 3.18 -11.67 -12.42
N TYR A 137 3.17 -10.60 -11.64
CA TYR A 137 1.91 -10.01 -11.16
C TYR A 137 1.32 -9.01 -12.16
N SER A 138 2.09 -8.49 -13.12
CA SER A 138 1.59 -7.59 -14.16
C SER A 138 0.54 -8.27 -15.03
N ASP A 139 0.73 -9.55 -15.38
CA ASP A 139 -0.19 -10.34 -16.18
C ASP A 139 -1.44 -10.76 -15.38
N ASN A 140 -1.25 -11.12 -14.11
CA ASN A 140 -2.34 -11.58 -13.23
C ASN A 140 -3.23 -10.44 -12.73
N ILE A 141 -2.71 -9.22 -12.64
CA ILE A 141 -3.47 -8.05 -12.18
C ILE A 141 -4.59 -7.71 -13.17
N ALA A 142 -4.40 -7.96 -14.46
CA ALA A 142 -5.48 -7.84 -15.44
C ALA A 142 -6.68 -8.76 -15.14
N GLU A 143 -6.49 -9.83 -14.36
CA GLU A 143 -7.57 -10.70 -13.90
C GLU A 143 -8.12 -10.27 -12.53
N ILE A 144 -7.27 -9.80 -11.62
CA ILE A 144 -7.66 -9.37 -10.25
C ILE A 144 -8.32 -7.99 -10.28
N THR A 145 -7.89 -7.11 -11.20
CA THR A 145 -8.44 -5.75 -11.37
C THR A 145 -9.56 -5.69 -12.41
N LYS A 146 -9.93 -6.81 -13.05
CA LYS A 146 -11.19 -6.81 -13.80
C LYS A 146 -12.29 -6.37 -12.84
N PRO A 147 -12.96 -5.23 -13.09
CA PRO A 147 -14.16 -4.93 -12.33
C PRO A 147 -15.01 -6.19 -12.42
N GLU A 148 -15.33 -6.78 -11.25
CA GLU A 148 -16.36 -7.82 -11.21
C GLU A 148 -17.45 -7.31 -12.12
N GLN A 149 -17.83 -8.11 -13.12
CA GLN A 149 -18.82 -7.72 -14.09
C GLN A 149 -19.95 -7.11 -13.29
N ILE A 150 -20.04 -5.78 -13.36
CA ILE A 150 -21.10 -5.04 -12.66
C ILE A 150 -22.36 -5.71 -13.17
N ASN A 151 -22.98 -6.52 -12.31
CA ASN A 151 -24.25 -7.16 -12.63
C ASN A 151 -25.14 -6.02 -13.14
N PRO A 152 -25.57 -6.00 -14.42
CA PRO A 152 -26.36 -4.90 -14.96
C PRO A 152 -27.68 -4.67 -14.23
N SER A 153 -28.02 -5.54 -13.28
CA SER A 153 -29.16 -5.39 -12.36
C SER A 153 -28.83 -4.64 -11.06
N CYS A 154 -27.56 -4.34 -10.78
CA CYS A 154 -27.18 -3.47 -9.66
C CYS A 154 -27.12 -2.03 -10.14
N ARG A 155 -28.28 -1.38 -10.21
CA ARG A 155 -28.40 0.05 -10.51
C ARG A 155 -27.97 0.86 -9.31
N TYR A 156 -26.70 1.27 -9.27
CA TYR A 156 -26.36 2.53 -8.64
C TYR A 156 -26.82 3.64 -9.58
N CYS A 157 -27.99 4.21 -9.31
CA CYS A 157 -28.43 5.40 -10.02
C CYS A 157 -27.57 6.57 -9.57
N PHE A 158 -26.57 6.92 -10.37
CA PHE A 158 -25.99 8.26 -10.32
C PHE A 158 -26.94 9.17 -11.11
N GLU A 159 -27.62 10.07 -10.44
CA GLU A 159 -28.14 11.27 -11.09
C GLU A 159 -26.98 12.24 -11.38
N GLU A 160 -27.10 13.02 -12.43
CA GLU A 160 -26.12 14.03 -12.86
C GLU A 160 -25.76 15.09 -11.78
N SER A 161 -26.40 15.06 -10.63
CA SER A 161 -26.18 15.94 -9.48
C SER A 161 -25.12 15.45 -8.46
N GLY A 162 -24.59 14.22 -8.63
CA GLY A 162 -23.51 13.70 -7.76
C GLY A 162 -23.92 13.31 -6.34
N ILE A 163 -25.21 13.12 -6.05
CA ILE A 163 -25.71 12.73 -4.72
C ILE A 163 -26.04 11.25 -4.71
N LEU A 164 -25.45 10.54 -3.76
CA LEU A 164 -25.67 9.09 -3.53
C LEU A 164 -27.04 8.89 -2.89
N ILE A 165 -27.99 8.34 -3.65
CA ILE A 165 -29.30 8.03 -3.12
C ILE A 165 -29.40 6.52 -2.88
N SER A 166 -29.09 6.11 -1.64
CA SER A 166 -29.49 4.86 -0.98
C SER A 166 -29.05 3.52 -1.62
N PRO A 167 -28.59 2.54 -0.84
CA PRO A 167 -28.35 1.19 -1.36
C PRO A 167 -29.67 0.48 -1.64
N CYS A 168 -29.74 -0.22 -2.76
CA CYS A 168 -30.85 -1.12 -3.03
C CYS A 168 -30.82 -2.34 -2.09
N ASN A 169 -31.92 -2.61 -1.42
CA ASN A 169 -32.21 -3.90 -0.75
C ASN A 169 -32.33 -5.03 -1.77
#